data_f2d126baee950c6af7b3a5bfcee381d6
#
_entry.id   f2d126baee950c6af7b3a5bfcee381d6
#
_cell.length_a   1.000
_cell.length_b   1.000
_cell.length_c   1.000
_cell.angle_alpha   90.00
_cell.angle_beta   90.00
_cell.angle_gamma   90.00
#
_symmetry.space_group_name_H-M   'P 1'
#
loop_
_entity.id
_entity.type
_entity.pdbx_description
1 polymer ?
#
loop_
_entity_poly.entity_id
_entity_poly.type
_entity_poly.pdbx_seq_one_letter_code
_entity_poly.pdbx_strand_id
1 'polypeptide(L)'
;SALVSSYSYKTNKYKKAQTKLSWKQDAWKTLNTKVYSFYTSLDSLRFSKNYNLKSTKVSDSTKATVTASSSAPNGTQKLNILKVAQAGYLTGGKLDDNTTTGTTLAELGYTGGNGTITLTKGDGTKKNIEVSQGTTVNSFINSLKEAGVNASYDDINKRIFVSSKDTGKDNDFTLTGGNVDGANALTKLGLNVKSDATDATYKTYMQYY
;
A
#
# COMPACT_ATOMS: atom_id res chain seq x y z
N SER A 1 -20.33 71.03 16.24
CA SER A 1 -21.55 71.81 16.09
C SER A 1 -22.78 70.91 16.29
N ALA A 2 -23.87 71.51 16.80
CA ALA A 2 -25.10 70.77 17.13
C ALA A 2 -25.68 69.93 15.95
N LEU A 3 -25.53 70.44 14.74
CA LEU A 3 -26.00 69.81 13.51
C LEU A 3 -25.29 68.48 13.26
N VAL A 4 -23.96 68.42 13.40
CA VAL A 4 -23.18 67.18 13.25
C VAL A 4 -23.54 66.14 14.33
N SER A 5 -23.77 66.60 15.57
CA SER A 5 -24.21 65.75 16.68
C SER A 5 -25.60 65.11 16.40
N SER A 6 -26.54 65.87 15.85
CA SER A 6 -27.88 65.38 15.50
C SER A 6 -27.83 64.30 14.39
N TYR A 7 -27.03 64.52 13.35
CA TYR A 7 -26.86 63.52 12.28
C TYR A 7 -26.14 62.26 12.80
N SER A 8 -25.13 62.44 13.66
CA SER A 8 -24.43 61.30 14.30
C SER A 8 -25.37 60.48 15.17
N TYR A 9 -26.28 61.12 15.90
CA TYR A 9 -27.28 60.44 16.72
C TYR A 9 -28.22 59.56 15.87
N LYS A 10 -28.74 60.11 14.77
CA LYS A 10 -29.60 59.34 13.85
C LYS A 10 -28.86 58.19 13.23
N THR A 11 -27.63 58.39 12.74
CA THR A 11 -26.81 57.34 12.15
C THR A 11 -26.52 56.22 13.17
N ASN A 12 -26.18 56.57 14.39
CA ASN A 12 -25.92 55.58 15.45
C ASN A 12 -27.19 54.81 15.85
N LYS A 13 -28.36 55.43 15.84
CA LYS A 13 -29.64 54.79 16.04
C LYS A 13 -29.89 53.71 14.99
N TYR A 14 -29.68 54.00 13.73
CA TYR A 14 -29.85 53.03 12.64
C TYR A 14 -28.80 51.93 12.67
N LYS A 15 -27.53 52.22 12.97
CA LYS A 15 -26.50 51.22 13.16
C LYS A 15 -26.83 50.23 14.28
N LYS A 16 -27.31 50.75 15.43
CA LYS A 16 -27.77 49.89 16.53
C LYS A 16 -28.96 49.02 16.13
N ALA A 17 -29.91 49.55 15.36
CA ALA A 17 -31.03 48.76 14.87
C ALA A 17 -30.60 47.66 13.89
N GLN A 18 -29.69 48.00 12.99
CA GLN A 18 -29.08 47.06 12.05
C GLN A 18 -28.33 45.94 12.78
N THR A 19 -27.52 46.28 13.78
CA THR A 19 -26.81 45.26 14.59
C THR A 19 -27.77 44.35 15.35
N LYS A 20 -28.84 44.91 15.94
CA LYS A 20 -29.87 44.10 16.59
C LYS A 20 -30.59 43.18 15.61
N LEU A 21 -30.83 43.61 14.38
CA LEU A 21 -31.46 42.79 13.36
C LEU A 21 -30.50 41.64 12.93
N SER A 22 -29.23 41.96 12.73
CA SER A 22 -28.21 40.97 12.43
C SER A 22 -28.15 39.92 13.52
N TRP A 23 -28.08 40.29 14.80
CA TRP A 23 -28.08 39.33 15.91
C TRP A 23 -29.34 38.46 15.95
N LYS A 24 -30.49 39.04 15.64
CA LYS A 24 -31.73 38.23 15.52
C LYS A 24 -31.64 37.20 14.39
N GLN A 25 -31.12 37.63 13.22
CA GLN A 25 -30.92 36.72 12.09
C GLN A 25 -29.96 35.60 12.42
N ASP A 26 -28.85 35.93 13.08
CA ASP A 26 -27.86 34.92 13.49
C ASP A 26 -28.41 33.95 14.54
N ALA A 27 -29.21 34.46 15.49
CA ALA A 27 -29.90 33.62 16.46
C ALA A 27 -30.91 32.65 15.77
N TRP A 28 -31.67 33.17 14.80
CA TRP A 28 -32.61 32.34 14.02
C TRP A 28 -31.87 31.29 13.17
N LYS A 29 -30.77 31.66 12.51
CA LYS A 29 -29.92 30.69 11.78
C LYS A 29 -29.38 29.61 12.68
N THR A 30 -28.86 30.00 13.86
CA THR A 30 -28.34 29.05 14.85
C THR A 30 -29.43 28.11 15.36
N LEU A 31 -30.62 28.64 15.67
CA LEU A 31 -31.76 27.82 16.09
C LEU A 31 -32.19 26.85 14.99
N ASN A 32 -32.32 27.35 13.76
CA ASN A 32 -32.67 26.51 12.61
C ASN A 32 -31.70 25.36 12.41
N THR A 33 -30.39 25.63 12.50
CA THR A 33 -29.34 24.60 12.40
C THR A 33 -29.50 23.54 13.49
N LYS A 34 -29.78 23.95 14.73
CA LYS A 34 -29.97 23.03 15.86
C LYS A 34 -31.23 22.17 15.69
N VAL A 35 -32.34 22.80 15.27
CA VAL A 35 -33.61 22.09 15.01
C VAL A 35 -33.45 21.08 13.85
N TYR A 36 -32.77 21.49 12.80
CA TYR A 36 -32.49 20.59 11.66
C TYR A 36 -31.57 19.43 12.05
N SER A 37 -30.53 19.66 12.83
CA SER A 37 -29.68 18.61 13.37
C SER A 37 -30.46 17.63 14.26
N PHE A 38 -31.35 18.13 15.09
CA PHE A 38 -32.23 17.32 15.92
C PHE A 38 -33.18 16.48 15.07
N TYR A 39 -33.80 17.09 14.07
CA TYR A 39 -34.68 16.40 13.11
C TYR A 39 -33.95 15.26 12.39
N THR A 40 -32.75 15.53 11.84
CA THR A 40 -31.96 14.49 11.15
C THR A 40 -31.53 13.37 12.10
N SER A 41 -31.24 13.68 13.36
CA SER A 41 -30.93 12.68 14.38
C SER A 41 -32.15 11.80 14.69
N LEU A 42 -33.33 12.38 14.81
CA LEU A 42 -34.59 11.64 15.00
C LEU A 42 -34.95 10.80 13.76
N ASP A 43 -34.75 11.35 12.55
CA ASP A 43 -35.04 10.62 11.32
C ASP A 43 -34.16 9.37 11.19
N SER A 44 -32.90 9.45 11.66
CA SER A 44 -32.01 8.29 11.70
C SER A 44 -32.55 7.14 12.55
N LEU A 45 -33.31 7.44 13.60
CA LEU A 45 -33.91 6.44 14.50
C LEU A 45 -35.10 5.68 13.87
N ARG A 46 -35.64 6.14 12.75
CA ARG A 46 -36.74 5.45 12.03
C ARG A 46 -36.26 4.19 11.32
N PHE A 47 -34.98 4.07 11.07
CA PHE A 47 -34.43 2.95 10.33
C PHE A 47 -34.00 1.80 11.26
N SER A 48 -34.57 0.63 11.03
CA SER A 48 -34.27 -0.60 11.80
C SER A 48 -32.79 -0.98 11.79
N LYS A 49 -32.04 -0.57 10.75
CA LYS A 49 -30.58 -0.80 10.67
C LYS A 49 -29.83 -0.19 11.85
N ASN A 50 -30.33 0.90 12.45
CA ASN A 50 -29.68 1.58 13.57
C ASN A 50 -29.90 0.87 14.91
N TYR A 51 -30.88 -0.06 14.96
CA TYR A 51 -31.15 -0.87 16.14
C TYR A 51 -30.58 -2.30 16.04
N ASN A 52 -30.21 -2.71 14.83
CA ASN A 52 -29.65 -4.04 14.56
C ASN A 52 -28.11 -4.02 14.51
N LEU A 53 -27.49 -3.12 15.24
CA LEU A 53 -26.04 -3.08 15.34
C LEU A 53 -25.52 -4.33 16.08
N LYS A 54 -24.51 -4.96 15.50
CA LYS A 54 -23.84 -6.10 16.10
C LYS A 54 -22.51 -5.66 16.69
N SER A 55 -22.23 -6.12 17.89
CA SER A 55 -20.93 -5.94 18.53
C SER A 55 -20.16 -7.25 18.46
N THR A 56 -18.88 -7.16 18.15
CA THR A 56 -17.98 -8.30 18.11
C THR A 56 -16.96 -8.20 19.23
N LYS A 57 -16.66 -9.34 19.87
CA LYS A 57 -15.62 -9.44 20.87
C LYS A 57 -14.67 -10.56 20.47
N VAL A 58 -13.39 -10.28 20.45
CA VAL A 58 -12.33 -11.25 20.15
C VAL A 58 -11.55 -11.52 21.46
N SER A 59 -11.20 -12.77 21.70
CA SER A 59 -10.43 -13.14 22.90
C SER A 59 -9.01 -12.57 22.88
N ASP A 60 -8.42 -12.42 21.69
CA ASP A 60 -7.09 -11.84 21.49
C ASP A 60 -7.10 -10.97 20.22
N SER A 61 -7.20 -9.66 20.43
CA SER A 61 -7.26 -8.67 19.32
C SER A 61 -5.94 -8.50 18.60
N THR A 62 -4.84 -9.04 19.11
CA THR A 62 -3.53 -9.01 18.43
C THR A 62 -3.45 -10.05 17.32
N LYS A 63 -4.27 -11.10 17.39
CA LYS A 63 -4.26 -12.22 16.44
C LYS A 63 -5.33 -12.13 15.36
N ALA A 64 -6.47 -11.53 15.67
CA ALA A 64 -7.57 -11.40 14.71
C ALA A 64 -8.46 -10.20 15.03
N THR A 65 -9.00 -9.59 13.99
CA THR A 65 -10.06 -8.58 14.09
C THR A 65 -11.31 -9.12 13.43
N VAL A 66 -12.46 -8.96 14.08
CA VAL A 66 -13.74 -9.42 13.57
C VAL A 66 -14.70 -8.25 13.45
N THR A 67 -15.36 -8.15 12.33
CA THR A 67 -16.47 -7.21 12.10
C THR A 67 -17.72 -8.00 11.76
N ALA A 68 -18.88 -7.57 12.24
CA ALA A 68 -20.15 -8.20 11.95
C ALA A 68 -21.08 -7.23 11.22
N SER A 69 -21.75 -7.71 10.18
CA SER A 69 -22.84 -6.98 9.56
C SER A 69 -24.11 -7.02 10.43
N SER A 70 -25.07 -6.13 10.18
CA SER A 70 -26.37 -6.12 10.87
C SER A 70 -27.17 -7.43 10.69
N SER A 71 -26.88 -8.18 9.63
CA SER A 71 -27.53 -9.46 9.31
C SER A 71 -26.77 -10.67 9.90
N ALA A 72 -25.63 -10.48 10.54
CA ALA A 72 -24.86 -11.59 11.10
C ALA A 72 -25.66 -12.30 12.22
N PRO A 73 -25.69 -13.65 12.24
CA PRO A 73 -26.31 -14.37 13.34
C PRO A 73 -25.55 -14.15 14.65
N ASN A 74 -26.26 -14.17 15.76
CA ASN A 74 -25.63 -14.15 17.08
C ASN A 74 -25.00 -15.52 17.34
N GLY A 75 -23.78 -15.53 17.84
CA GLY A 75 -23.10 -16.77 18.17
C GLY A 75 -21.63 -16.59 18.50
N THR A 76 -21.00 -17.64 18.99
CA THR A 76 -19.57 -17.70 19.24
C THR A 76 -18.95 -18.67 18.24
N GLN A 77 -17.90 -18.25 17.58
CA GLN A 77 -17.12 -19.08 16.67
C GLN A 77 -15.69 -19.22 17.17
N LYS A 78 -15.10 -20.37 16.94
CA LYS A 78 -13.69 -20.62 17.23
C LYS A 78 -12.89 -20.52 15.93
N LEU A 79 -11.98 -19.57 15.88
CA LEU A 79 -11.02 -19.42 14.78
C LEU A 79 -9.71 -20.13 15.16
N ASN A 80 -9.30 -21.07 14.34
CA ASN A 80 -7.98 -21.69 14.45
C ASN A 80 -7.12 -21.22 13.27
N ILE A 81 -6.09 -20.41 13.56
CA ILE A 81 -5.18 -19.89 12.55
C ILE A 81 -4.05 -20.89 12.39
N LEU A 82 -4.04 -21.62 11.27
CA LEU A 82 -3.02 -22.62 10.96
C LEU A 82 -1.79 -21.97 10.34
N LYS A 83 -1.98 -20.99 9.44
CA LYS A 83 -0.93 -20.27 8.74
C LYS A 83 -1.39 -18.85 8.44
N VAL A 84 -0.46 -17.92 8.38
CA VAL A 84 -0.67 -16.54 7.96
C VAL A 84 0.04 -16.34 6.63
N ALA A 85 -0.57 -15.61 5.70
CA ALA A 85 0.07 -15.27 4.43
C ALA A 85 1.35 -14.46 4.68
N GLN A 86 2.42 -14.80 3.98
CA GLN A 86 3.67 -14.06 3.97
C GLN A 86 3.94 -13.47 2.59
N ALA A 87 4.75 -12.43 2.53
CA ALA A 87 5.23 -11.88 1.27
C ALA A 87 6.19 -12.87 0.62
N GLY A 88 6.05 -13.12 -0.68
CA GLY A 88 7.02 -13.86 -1.45
C GLY A 88 8.38 -13.15 -1.41
N TYR A 89 9.47 -13.89 -1.29
CA TYR A 89 10.81 -13.32 -1.31
C TYR A 89 11.80 -14.22 -2.07
N LEU A 90 12.81 -13.57 -2.64
CA LEU A 90 13.91 -14.20 -3.33
C LEU A 90 15.23 -13.62 -2.79
N THR A 91 16.09 -14.47 -2.25
CA THR A 91 17.44 -14.10 -1.85
C THR A 91 18.41 -14.52 -2.94
N GLY A 92 19.10 -13.55 -3.53
CA GLY A 92 20.11 -13.81 -4.56
C GLY A 92 21.34 -14.55 -4.04
N GLY A 93 22.06 -15.22 -4.91
CA GLY A 93 23.39 -15.73 -4.65
C GLY A 93 24.39 -14.64 -4.29
N LYS A 94 25.47 -14.99 -3.61
CA LYS A 94 26.55 -14.03 -3.33
C LYS A 94 27.22 -13.64 -4.65
N LEU A 95 27.31 -12.33 -4.91
CA LEU A 95 28.10 -11.75 -5.99
C LEU A 95 29.55 -11.60 -5.55
N ASP A 96 30.39 -11.14 -6.47
CA ASP A 96 31.82 -10.90 -6.22
C ASP A 96 32.02 -9.88 -5.09
N ASP A 97 33.07 -10.04 -4.29
CA ASP A 97 33.30 -9.18 -3.13
C ASP A 97 33.57 -7.71 -3.51
N ASN A 98 33.98 -7.44 -4.74
CA ASN A 98 34.18 -6.09 -5.28
C ASN A 98 32.89 -5.47 -5.86
N THR A 99 31.77 -6.22 -5.87
CA THR A 99 30.51 -5.72 -6.42
C THR A 99 29.97 -4.58 -5.59
N THR A 100 29.52 -3.53 -6.27
CA THR A 100 28.83 -2.36 -5.69
C THR A 100 27.52 -2.11 -6.43
N THR A 101 26.73 -1.16 -5.98
CA THR A 101 25.53 -0.71 -6.70
C THR A 101 25.83 -0.13 -8.08
N GLY A 102 27.03 0.39 -8.30
CA GLY A 102 27.51 0.93 -9.58
C GLY A 102 28.06 -0.12 -10.54
N THR A 103 28.35 -1.33 -10.08
CA THR A 103 28.90 -2.41 -10.90
C THR A 103 27.95 -2.75 -12.03
N THR A 104 28.49 -2.83 -13.25
CA THR A 104 27.75 -3.16 -14.48
C THR A 104 27.61 -4.67 -14.66
N LEU A 105 26.64 -5.11 -15.48
CA LEU A 105 26.52 -6.51 -15.85
C LEU A 105 27.74 -7.04 -16.58
N ALA A 106 28.41 -6.21 -17.39
CA ALA A 106 29.67 -6.58 -18.06
C ALA A 106 30.76 -6.91 -17.03
N GLU A 107 30.90 -6.10 -15.98
CA GLU A 107 31.87 -6.35 -14.88
C GLU A 107 31.51 -7.60 -14.07
N LEU A 108 30.23 -7.98 -14.00
CA LEU A 108 29.77 -9.27 -13.43
C LEU A 108 29.99 -10.44 -14.39
N GLY A 109 30.63 -10.20 -15.55
CA GLY A 109 30.93 -11.23 -16.56
C GLY A 109 29.74 -11.57 -17.46
N TYR A 110 28.80 -10.65 -17.64
CA TYR A 110 27.76 -10.76 -18.65
C TYR A 110 28.29 -10.35 -20.02
N THR A 111 28.22 -11.27 -20.96
CA THR A 111 28.70 -11.06 -22.34
C THR A 111 27.58 -11.07 -23.40
N GLY A 112 26.30 -11.20 -22.92
CA GLY A 112 25.13 -11.20 -23.80
C GLY A 112 24.83 -9.83 -24.41
N GLY A 113 23.89 -9.81 -25.33
CA GLY A 113 23.33 -8.61 -25.93
C GLY A 113 22.24 -7.96 -25.08
N ASN A 114 21.14 -7.58 -25.74
CA ASN A 114 19.96 -7.09 -25.05
C ASN A 114 19.16 -8.26 -24.46
N GLY A 115 19.18 -8.37 -23.14
CA GLY A 115 18.46 -9.37 -22.39
C GLY A 115 17.11 -8.84 -21.92
N THR A 116 16.09 -9.69 -21.95
CA THR A 116 14.78 -9.42 -21.37
C THR A 116 14.55 -10.32 -20.18
N ILE A 117 14.32 -9.75 -19.00
CA ILE A 117 13.93 -10.47 -17.79
C ILE A 117 12.43 -10.22 -17.59
N THR A 118 11.66 -11.29 -17.41
CA THR A 118 10.21 -11.19 -17.18
C THR A 118 9.92 -11.44 -15.70
N LEU A 119 9.33 -10.44 -15.07
CA LEU A 119 8.70 -10.57 -13.75
C LEU A 119 7.23 -10.95 -13.97
N THR A 120 6.81 -12.09 -13.43
CA THR A 120 5.41 -12.53 -13.44
C THR A 120 4.89 -12.51 -12.01
N LYS A 121 3.77 -11.82 -11.77
CA LYS A 121 3.07 -11.84 -10.47
C LYS A 121 2.12 -13.02 -10.38
N GLY A 122 1.71 -13.37 -9.16
CA GLY A 122 0.78 -14.45 -8.88
C GLY A 122 -0.61 -14.26 -9.50
N ASP A 123 -1.01 -13.02 -9.78
CA ASP A 123 -2.22 -12.65 -10.53
C ASP A 123 -2.09 -12.85 -12.05
N GLY A 124 -0.90 -13.29 -12.52
CA GLY A 124 -0.60 -13.47 -13.94
C GLY A 124 -0.08 -12.22 -14.66
N THR A 125 0.00 -11.07 -14.01
CA THR A 125 0.55 -9.84 -14.58
C THR A 125 2.03 -10.01 -14.89
N LYS A 126 2.45 -9.65 -16.11
CA LYS A 126 3.84 -9.74 -16.57
C LYS A 126 4.42 -8.35 -16.81
N LYS A 127 5.67 -8.16 -16.39
CA LYS A 127 6.47 -6.97 -16.68
C LYS A 127 7.84 -7.40 -17.22
N ASN A 128 8.24 -6.81 -18.33
CA ASN A 128 9.55 -7.03 -18.89
C ASN A 128 10.53 -5.96 -18.42
N ILE A 129 11.73 -6.39 -18.08
CA ILE A 129 12.85 -5.57 -17.65
C ILE A 129 13.97 -5.80 -18.66
N GLU A 130 14.32 -4.77 -19.38
CA GLU A 130 15.38 -4.82 -20.36
C GLU A 130 16.73 -4.59 -19.69
N VAL A 131 17.70 -5.41 -20.03
CA VAL A 131 19.07 -5.35 -19.49
C VAL A 131 20.09 -5.45 -20.63
N SER A 132 21.23 -4.85 -20.43
CA SER A 132 22.37 -4.87 -21.34
C SER A 132 23.67 -4.94 -20.55
N GLN A 133 24.80 -5.05 -21.23
CA GLN A 133 26.12 -5.04 -20.58
C GLN A 133 26.36 -3.81 -19.70
N GLY A 134 25.82 -2.63 -20.09
CA GLY A 134 25.92 -1.38 -19.35
C GLY A 134 24.92 -1.23 -18.21
N THR A 135 24.01 -2.16 -18.01
CA THR A 135 23.04 -2.12 -16.91
C THR A 135 23.76 -2.29 -15.57
N THR A 136 23.63 -1.32 -14.66
CA THR A 136 24.21 -1.40 -13.31
C THR A 136 23.30 -2.17 -12.35
N VAL A 137 23.86 -2.69 -11.27
CA VAL A 137 23.10 -3.31 -10.18
C VAL A 137 22.01 -2.37 -9.69
N ASN A 138 22.31 -1.08 -9.52
CA ASN A 138 21.33 -0.09 -9.06
C ASN A 138 20.20 0.14 -10.08
N SER A 139 20.52 0.26 -11.37
CA SER A 139 19.49 0.45 -12.40
C SER A 139 18.58 -0.77 -12.49
N PHE A 140 19.11 -1.97 -12.40
CA PHE A 140 18.32 -3.19 -12.36
C PHE A 140 17.38 -3.25 -11.14
N ILE A 141 17.87 -2.89 -9.94
CA ILE A 141 17.06 -2.80 -8.71
C ILE A 141 15.91 -1.81 -8.89
N ASN A 142 16.17 -0.65 -9.49
CA ASN A 142 15.14 0.34 -9.75
C ASN A 142 14.09 -0.19 -10.74
N SER A 143 14.52 -0.87 -11.80
CA SER A 143 13.59 -1.51 -12.75
C SER A 143 12.71 -2.58 -12.07
N LEU A 144 13.24 -3.34 -11.13
CA LEU A 144 12.44 -4.28 -10.31
C LEU A 144 11.39 -3.55 -9.45
N LYS A 145 11.76 -2.43 -8.82
CA LYS A 145 10.82 -1.60 -8.03
C LYS A 145 9.70 -1.03 -8.91
N GLU A 146 10.02 -0.57 -10.10
CA GLU A 146 9.06 -0.09 -11.11
C GLU A 146 8.17 -1.22 -11.64
N ALA A 147 8.72 -2.43 -11.74
CA ALA A 147 7.95 -3.60 -12.10
C ALA A 147 6.97 -4.06 -11.00
N GLY A 148 7.09 -3.50 -9.79
CA GLY A 148 6.08 -3.66 -8.73
C GLY A 148 6.45 -4.60 -7.59
N VAL A 149 7.72 -4.89 -7.40
CA VAL A 149 8.28 -5.61 -6.25
C VAL A 149 9.18 -4.69 -5.42
N ASN A 150 9.54 -5.09 -4.21
CA ASN A 150 10.62 -4.48 -3.46
C ASN A 150 11.92 -5.15 -3.87
N ALA A 151 12.97 -4.37 -4.03
CA ALA A 151 14.30 -4.88 -4.33
C ALA A 151 15.36 -4.04 -3.63
N SER A 152 16.42 -4.69 -3.17
CA SER A 152 17.57 -4.04 -2.54
C SER A 152 18.85 -4.83 -2.79
N TYR A 153 19.98 -4.13 -2.76
CA TYR A 153 21.29 -4.73 -2.76
C TYR A 153 21.92 -4.57 -1.37
N ASP A 154 22.41 -5.67 -0.82
CA ASP A 154 23.16 -5.69 0.43
C ASP A 154 24.65 -5.65 0.09
N ASP A 155 25.28 -4.51 0.37
CA ASP A 155 26.70 -4.29 0.09
C ASP A 155 27.63 -5.08 1.04
N ILE A 156 27.13 -5.49 2.20
CA ILE A 156 27.91 -6.29 3.15
C ILE A 156 27.95 -7.76 2.70
N ASN A 157 26.79 -8.32 2.40
CA ASN A 157 26.65 -9.71 2.01
C ASN A 157 26.76 -9.94 0.50
N LYS A 158 26.87 -8.87 -0.29
CA LYS A 158 26.97 -8.90 -1.76
C LYS A 158 25.83 -9.68 -2.41
N ARG A 159 24.57 -9.41 -1.98
CA ARG A 159 23.39 -10.11 -2.44
C ARG A 159 22.28 -9.16 -2.83
N ILE A 160 21.49 -9.56 -3.81
CA ILE A 160 20.25 -8.89 -4.18
C ILE A 160 19.10 -9.59 -3.48
N PHE A 161 18.25 -8.82 -2.79
CA PHE A 161 17.01 -9.28 -2.17
C PHE A 161 15.84 -8.72 -2.94
N VAL A 162 14.88 -9.57 -3.24
CA VAL A 162 13.63 -9.18 -3.89
C VAL A 162 12.47 -9.72 -3.06
N SER A 163 11.43 -8.93 -2.85
CA SER A 163 10.22 -9.40 -2.17
C SER A 163 8.96 -8.77 -2.78
N SER A 164 7.85 -9.45 -2.66
CA SER A 164 6.56 -8.86 -3.02
C SER A 164 6.23 -7.71 -2.07
N LYS A 165 5.44 -6.73 -2.56
CA LYS A 165 5.00 -5.58 -1.75
C LYS A 165 3.97 -5.98 -0.70
N ASP A 166 3.11 -6.92 -1.06
CA ASP A 166 2.00 -7.38 -0.23
C ASP A 166 2.07 -8.89 -0.06
N THR A 167 1.32 -9.40 0.90
CA THR A 167 1.23 -10.84 1.18
C THR A 167 0.16 -11.50 0.33
N GLY A 168 0.23 -12.82 0.20
CA GLY A 168 -0.78 -13.64 -0.48
C GLY A 168 -0.36 -14.08 -1.87
N LYS A 169 -1.02 -15.14 -2.35
CA LYS A 169 -0.69 -15.82 -3.60
C LYS A 169 -0.69 -14.91 -4.83
N ASP A 170 -1.65 -13.98 -4.90
CA ASP A 170 -1.79 -13.09 -6.05
C ASP A 170 -0.67 -12.03 -6.12
N ASN A 171 -0.03 -11.75 -4.99
CA ASN A 171 1.09 -10.83 -4.87
C ASN A 171 2.46 -11.50 -4.93
N ASP A 172 2.50 -12.83 -4.96
CA ASP A 172 3.74 -13.57 -5.18
C ASP A 172 4.36 -13.25 -6.55
N PHE A 173 5.61 -13.57 -6.76
CA PHE A 173 6.28 -13.26 -8.02
C PHE A 173 7.29 -14.32 -8.42
N THR A 174 7.58 -14.36 -9.72
CA THR A 174 8.69 -15.13 -10.28
C THR A 174 9.49 -14.25 -11.23
N LEU A 175 10.80 -14.47 -11.29
CA LEU A 175 11.72 -13.87 -12.24
C LEU A 175 12.19 -14.95 -13.21
N THR A 176 12.01 -14.72 -14.50
CA THR A 176 12.44 -15.65 -15.55
C THR A 176 13.14 -14.89 -16.68
N GLY A 177 14.05 -15.53 -17.39
CA GLY A 177 14.57 -14.98 -18.63
C GLY A 177 13.46 -14.99 -19.70
N GLY A 178 13.12 -13.82 -20.23
CA GLY A 178 12.24 -13.68 -21.38
C GLY A 178 12.93 -14.12 -22.69
N ASN A 179 14.26 -14.09 -22.68
CA ASN A 179 15.13 -14.61 -23.73
C ASN A 179 16.39 -15.23 -23.10
N VAL A 180 17.26 -15.82 -23.92
CA VAL A 180 18.51 -16.45 -23.49
C VAL A 180 19.42 -15.46 -22.77
N ASP A 181 19.53 -14.26 -23.30
CA ASP A 181 20.35 -13.20 -22.71
C ASP A 181 19.81 -12.73 -21.34
N GLY A 182 18.48 -12.63 -21.19
CA GLY A 182 17.85 -12.36 -19.91
C GLY A 182 18.09 -13.44 -18.87
N ALA A 183 18.06 -14.72 -19.26
CA ALA A 183 18.39 -15.84 -18.36
C ALA A 183 19.87 -15.81 -17.93
N ASN A 184 20.76 -15.47 -18.85
CA ASN A 184 22.20 -15.30 -18.55
C ASN A 184 22.42 -14.11 -17.60
N ALA A 185 21.72 -12.99 -17.81
CA ALA A 185 21.80 -11.83 -16.92
C ALA A 185 21.32 -12.17 -15.49
N LEU A 186 20.20 -12.90 -15.35
CA LEU A 186 19.73 -13.39 -14.03
C LEU A 186 20.77 -14.26 -13.34
N THR A 187 21.48 -15.08 -14.11
CA THR A 187 22.58 -15.92 -13.55
C THR A 187 23.71 -15.06 -13.02
N LYS A 188 24.12 -14.02 -13.77
CA LYS A 188 25.18 -13.11 -13.35
C LYS A 188 24.80 -12.22 -12.18
N LEU A 189 23.52 -11.89 -12.04
CA LEU A 189 22.97 -11.19 -10.89
C LEU A 189 22.71 -12.10 -9.66
N GLY A 190 23.04 -13.38 -9.77
CA GLY A 190 22.81 -14.36 -8.70
C GLY A 190 21.32 -14.68 -8.46
N LEU A 191 20.44 -14.25 -9.37
CA LEU A 191 18.98 -14.44 -9.26
C LEU A 191 18.47 -15.61 -10.10
N ASN A 192 19.36 -16.44 -10.63
CA ASN A 192 18.96 -17.62 -11.39
C ASN A 192 18.38 -18.65 -10.42
N VAL A 193 17.08 -18.77 -10.46
CA VAL A 193 16.34 -19.82 -9.79
C VAL A 193 16.40 -21.03 -10.70
N LYS A 194 17.15 -22.04 -10.32
CA LYS A 194 17.14 -23.32 -11.03
C LYS A 194 15.71 -23.87 -11.07
N SER A 195 15.21 -24.19 -12.24
CA SER A 195 13.85 -24.72 -12.44
C SER A 195 13.68 -26.14 -11.87
N ASP A 196 14.72 -26.70 -11.27
CA ASP A 196 14.70 -28.07 -10.76
C ASP A 196 14.14 -28.09 -9.34
N ALA A 197 12.85 -28.43 -9.23
CA ALA A 197 12.13 -28.51 -7.96
C ALA A 197 12.69 -29.59 -6.98
N THR A 198 13.64 -30.39 -7.43
CA THR A 198 14.30 -31.41 -6.62
C THR A 198 15.54 -30.90 -5.88
N ASP A 199 16.07 -29.73 -6.25
CA ASP A 199 17.22 -29.14 -5.60
C ASP A 199 16.84 -28.59 -4.21
N ALA A 200 17.44 -29.13 -3.16
CA ALA A 200 17.23 -28.67 -1.78
C ALA A 200 17.59 -27.17 -1.61
N THR A 201 18.51 -26.66 -2.42
CA THR A 201 18.92 -25.27 -2.44
C THR A 201 17.79 -24.36 -2.96
N TYR A 202 17.03 -24.83 -3.94
CA TYR A 202 15.87 -24.12 -4.46
C TYR A 202 14.80 -23.90 -3.40
N LYS A 203 14.50 -24.92 -2.59
CA LYS A 203 13.53 -24.83 -1.50
C LYS A 203 13.96 -23.87 -0.38
N THR A 204 15.25 -23.58 -0.26
CA THR A 204 15.79 -22.64 0.73
C THR A 204 15.66 -21.18 0.26
N TYR A 205 15.62 -20.93 -1.06
CA TYR A 205 15.56 -19.59 -1.64
C TYR A 205 14.15 -19.13 -2.03
N MET A 206 13.22 -20.06 -2.16
CA MET A 206 11.82 -19.76 -2.52
C MET A 206 10.89 -20.42 -1.50
N GLN A 207 10.47 -19.68 -0.49
CA GLN A 207 9.39 -20.13 0.38
C GLN A 207 8.07 -19.56 -0.11
N TYR A 208 7.22 -20.41 -0.67
CA TYR A 208 5.83 -20.11 -0.97
C TYR A 208 4.96 -20.38 0.25
N TYR A 209 4.15 -19.43 0.65
CA TYR A 209 3.13 -19.59 1.69
C TYR A 209 1.76 -19.12 1.19
#